data_0940838ab07f594022b69c552a4f8bcb
#
_entry.id   0940838ab07f594022b69c552a4f8bcb
#
_cell.length_a   1.000
_cell.length_b   1.000
_cell.length_c   1.000
_cell.angle_alpha   90.00
_cell.angle_beta   90.00
_cell.angle_gamma   90.00
#
_symmetry.space_group_name_H-M   'P 1'
#
loop_
_entity.id
_entity.type
_entity.pdbx_description
1 polymer ?
#
loop_
_entity_poly.entity_id
_entity_poly.type
_entity_poly.pdbx_seq_one_letter_code
_entity_poly.pdbx_strand_id
1 'polypeptide(L)'
;MHSSFPTSLLLLCCALTVSPTVKAQPALDAPNQSVAPENHTLTDTTSQHLLPNALFPLTQKGISQKQWLWGVGHSNVLDTYLSPLEYTGPHFTLLHQSERKARWGRGSVTTHSLYAAHAAYLHSPTDDGKAWDGEFSAAGGWLYNWQVHPRWRLAVGGWVEVSGGFTYNTRNGNNPAQGRLGLSLNPSILVAYRFPFFQKTATAQLQADAQLLGVQFSPSYGQSYYEIFSLGHTSGIIHFTLPGNCPTTRLQALVTLPVWGAKLTLGYLADIRQSQLGGLKRHAWRNTFVLGYTRTLKILR
;
A
#
# COMPACT_ATOMS: atom_id res chain seq x y z
N MET A 1 15.27 -32.86 -7.18
CA MET A 1 14.61 -32.09 -8.25
C MET A 1 14.79 -30.61 -7.92
N HIS A 2 15.69 -29.93 -8.65
CA HIS A 2 15.97 -28.51 -8.50
C HIS A 2 14.83 -27.71 -9.15
N SER A 3 13.99 -27.04 -8.36
CA SER A 3 13.07 -26.03 -8.89
C SER A 3 13.78 -24.68 -8.84
N SER A 4 14.16 -24.22 -10.03
CA SER A 4 14.68 -22.87 -10.26
C SER A 4 13.60 -21.84 -9.98
N PHE A 5 13.88 -20.92 -9.03
CA PHE A 5 13.09 -19.71 -8.82
C PHE A 5 13.18 -18.79 -10.05
N PRO A 6 12.09 -18.19 -10.49
CA PRO A 6 12.16 -17.16 -11.51
C PRO A 6 12.72 -15.87 -10.90
N THR A 7 13.96 -15.55 -11.25
CA THR A 7 14.74 -14.35 -10.83
C THR A 7 14.30 -13.06 -11.55
N SER A 8 13.10 -12.99 -12.08
CA SER A 8 12.70 -11.90 -13.00
C SER A 8 11.97 -10.73 -12.36
N LEU A 9 11.87 -10.63 -11.02
CA LEU A 9 11.16 -9.51 -10.38
C LEU A 9 12.05 -8.53 -9.63
N LEU A 10 13.37 -8.59 -9.76
CA LEU A 10 14.30 -7.73 -9.00
C LEU A 10 14.96 -6.62 -9.84
N LEU A 11 14.50 -6.33 -11.04
CA LEU A 11 15.20 -5.43 -11.99
C LEU A 11 14.41 -4.17 -12.39
N LEU A 12 13.61 -3.60 -11.48
CA LEU A 12 12.92 -2.32 -11.77
C LEU A 12 13.29 -1.16 -10.83
N CYS A 13 14.39 -1.21 -10.12
CA CYS A 13 14.79 -0.13 -9.20
C CYS A 13 16.09 0.62 -9.54
N CYS A 14 16.68 0.42 -10.72
CA CYS A 14 17.91 1.14 -11.09
C CYS A 14 17.85 1.61 -12.54
N ALA A 15 17.22 2.74 -12.81
CA ALA A 15 17.57 3.63 -13.94
C ALA A 15 16.73 4.91 -13.92
N LEU A 16 17.11 5.92 -13.15
CA LEU A 16 16.77 7.33 -13.40
C LEU A 16 17.87 8.21 -12.80
N THR A 17 19.07 8.14 -13.40
CA THR A 17 20.05 9.22 -13.31
C THR A 17 19.88 10.10 -14.55
N VAL A 18 19.08 11.14 -14.46
CA VAL A 18 19.07 12.22 -15.44
C VAL A 18 19.79 13.41 -14.82
N SER A 19 21.01 13.66 -15.28
CA SER A 19 21.75 14.89 -15.00
C SER A 19 21.23 16.00 -15.90
N PRO A 20 20.79 17.15 -15.38
CA PRO A 20 20.56 18.32 -16.22
C PRO A 20 21.86 19.08 -16.43
N THR A 21 22.37 19.08 -17.65
CA THR A 21 23.43 19.98 -18.10
C THR A 21 22.84 21.39 -18.25
N VAL A 22 23.17 22.27 -17.33
CA VAL A 22 22.86 23.70 -17.46
C VAL A 22 23.90 24.32 -18.41
N LYS A 23 23.48 24.75 -19.60
CA LYS A 23 24.26 25.64 -20.45
C LYS A 23 23.98 27.09 -20.05
N ALA A 24 25.02 27.78 -19.61
CA ALA A 24 25.01 29.22 -19.42
C ALA A 24 25.05 29.91 -20.80
N GLN A 25 24.21 30.92 -20.98
CA GLN A 25 24.25 31.84 -22.13
C GLN A 25 24.70 33.22 -21.63
N PRO A 26 25.56 33.95 -22.38
CA PRO A 26 26.13 35.21 -21.93
C PRO A 26 25.17 36.38 -22.11
N ALA A 27 25.35 37.36 -21.23
CA ALA A 27 24.66 38.64 -21.25
C ALA A 27 25.03 39.48 -22.49
N LEU A 28 24.05 40.14 -23.06
CA LEU A 28 24.23 41.21 -24.02
C LEU A 28 23.44 42.45 -23.59
N ASP A 29 24.13 43.56 -23.67
CA ASP A 29 23.84 44.87 -23.14
C ASP A 29 22.52 45.53 -23.62
N ALA A 30 22.02 46.39 -22.75
CA ALA A 30 20.92 47.30 -23.00
C ALA A 30 21.31 48.45 -23.94
N PRO A 31 20.37 49.10 -24.61
CA PRO A 31 20.15 50.50 -24.26
C PRO A 31 18.71 50.93 -23.98
N ASN A 32 18.65 51.84 -23.10
CA ASN A 32 17.65 52.72 -22.59
C ASN A 32 16.81 53.41 -23.70
N GLN A 33 15.46 53.28 -23.65
CA GLN A 33 14.53 54.28 -24.19
C GLN A 33 13.27 54.35 -23.35
N SER A 34 13.09 55.52 -22.77
CA SER A 34 11.90 56.01 -22.07
C SER A 34 10.74 56.24 -23.06
N VAL A 35 9.58 55.60 -22.85
CA VAL A 35 8.30 56.07 -23.36
C VAL A 35 7.23 55.88 -22.29
N ALA A 36 6.47 56.94 -22.08
CA ALA A 36 5.42 57.12 -21.08
C ALA A 36 4.19 56.21 -21.30
N PRO A 37 3.31 56.06 -20.28
CA PRO A 37 2.32 55.01 -20.22
C PRO A 37 1.06 55.31 -21.02
N GLU A 38 0.70 54.46 -21.95
CA GLU A 38 -0.68 54.33 -22.44
C GLU A 38 -1.45 53.28 -21.68
N ASN A 39 -2.48 53.73 -20.98
CA ASN A 39 -3.50 52.89 -20.34
C ASN A 39 -4.31 52.14 -21.40
N HIS A 40 -4.01 50.89 -21.66
CA HIS A 40 -4.95 49.97 -22.25
C HIS A 40 -5.34 48.91 -21.22
N THR A 41 -6.47 49.17 -20.59
CA THR A 41 -7.24 48.16 -19.83
C THR A 41 -7.75 47.11 -20.80
N LEU A 42 -6.93 46.12 -21.10
CA LEU A 42 -7.39 44.87 -21.70
C LEU A 42 -7.80 43.96 -20.56
N THR A 43 -9.09 43.92 -20.32
CA THR A 43 -9.75 42.90 -19.53
C THR A 43 -9.48 41.54 -20.15
N ASP A 44 -8.45 40.85 -19.64
CA ASP A 44 -8.16 39.46 -19.95
C ASP A 44 -9.12 38.55 -19.18
N THR A 45 -10.37 38.51 -19.69
CA THR A 45 -11.49 37.74 -19.09
C THR A 45 -11.57 36.31 -19.61
N THR A 46 -10.56 35.84 -20.36
CA THR A 46 -10.70 34.55 -21.05
C THR A 46 -9.85 33.40 -20.49
N SER A 47 -8.99 33.64 -19.49
CA SER A 47 -8.08 32.61 -18.99
C SER A 47 -8.44 32.01 -17.62
N GLN A 48 -9.49 32.48 -16.94
CA GLN A 48 -9.82 32.03 -15.61
C GLN A 48 -10.81 30.85 -15.51
N HIS A 49 -11.31 30.32 -16.62
CA HIS A 49 -12.37 29.29 -16.57
C HIS A 49 -11.88 27.85 -16.67
N LEU A 50 -10.59 27.55 -16.66
CA LEU A 50 -10.12 26.19 -16.89
C LEU A 50 -9.26 25.54 -15.79
N LEU A 51 -9.08 26.08 -14.61
CA LEU A 51 -8.45 25.34 -13.50
C LEU A 51 -8.93 25.79 -12.10
N PRO A 52 -10.13 25.41 -11.65
CA PRO A 52 -10.38 25.43 -10.21
C PRO A 52 -9.63 24.26 -9.57
N ASN A 53 -8.66 24.57 -8.72
CA ASN A 53 -7.89 23.66 -7.88
C ASN A 53 -6.78 22.84 -8.55
N ALA A 54 -5.70 23.50 -8.92
CA ALA A 54 -4.45 22.88 -9.35
C ALA A 54 -3.74 22.06 -8.27
N LEU A 55 -4.19 22.08 -7.03
CA LEU A 55 -3.61 21.33 -5.91
C LEU A 55 -4.48 20.10 -5.57
N PHE A 56 -3.81 18.98 -5.24
CA PHE A 56 -4.52 17.85 -4.65
C PHE A 56 -5.23 18.33 -3.37
N PRO A 57 -6.53 18.03 -3.16
CA PRO A 57 -7.31 18.58 -2.04
C PRO A 57 -6.73 18.24 -0.66
N LEU A 58 -5.89 17.23 -0.57
CA LEU A 58 -5.21 16.79 0.66
C LEU A 58 -4.12 17.75 1.15
N THR A 59 -3.70 18.72 0.33
CA THR A 59 -2.75 19.77 0.76
C THR A 59 -3.40 20.89 1.58
N GLN A 60 -4.74 20.90 1.71
CA GLN A 60 -5.46 21.87 2.51
C GLN A 60 -5.60 21.40 3.97
N LYS A 61 -5.39 22.30 4.93
CA LYS A 61 -5.63 22.02 6.35
C LYS A 61 -7.11 21.66 6.59
N GLY A 62 -7.36 20.70 7.49
CA GLY A 62 -8.71 20.32 7.87
C GLY A 62 -9.43 19.39 6.87
N ILE A 63 -8.77 18.94 5.81
CA ILE A 63 -9.33 17.93 4.90
C ILE A 63 -8.77 16.55 5.24
N SER A 64 -9.68 15.57 5.36
CA SER A 64 -9.35 14.14 5.47
C SER A 64 -10.07 13.38 4.37
N GLN A 65 -9.36 12.53 3.66
CA GLN A 65 -9.92 11.59 2.71
C GLN A 65 -9.99 10.21 3.36
N LYS A 66 -11.14 9.57 3.32
CA LYS A 66 -11.37 8.21 3.83
C LYS A 66 -11.91 7.34 2.72
N GLN A 67 -11.37 6.14 2.61
CA GLN A 67 -11.79 5.13 1.63
C GLN A 67 -12.20 3.85 2.35
N TRP A 68 -13.30 3.27 1.91
CA TRP A 68 -13.75 1.94 2.28
C TRP A 68 -13.83 1.09 1.02
N LEU A 69 -13.08 0.00 1.00
CA LEU A 69 -12.97 -0.89 -0.13
C LEU A 69 -13.32 -2.31 0.30
N TRP A 70 -14.15 -2.96 -0.47
CA TRP A 70 -14.49 -4.38 -0.37
C TRP A 70 -13.89 -5.09 -1.57
N GLY A 71 -13.29 -6.22 -1.33
CA GLY A 71 -12.62 -6.96 -2.38
C GLY A 71 -12.91 -8.44 -2.35
N VAL A 72 -12.89 -9.03 -3.53
CA VAL A 72 -12.93 -10.46 -3.74
C VAL A 72 -11.76 -10.87 -4.62
N GLY A 73 -11.23 -12.04 -4.38
CA GLY A 73 -10.06 -12.48 -5.11
C GLY A 73 -9.70 -13.94 -4.86
N HIS A 74 -8.48 -14.27 -5.22
CA HIS A 74 -7.94 -15.60 -5.08
C HIS A 74 -6.65 -15.57 -4.26
N SER A 75 -6.55 -16.48 -3.29
CA SER A 75 -5.39 -16.68 -2.44
C SER A 75 -4.68 -17.99 -2.76
N ASN A 76 -3.35 -17.95 -2.64
CA ASN A 76 -2.49 -19.12 -2.59
C ASN A 76 -1.70 -19.05 -1.29
N VAL A 77 -1.82 -20.08 -0.45
CA VAL A 77 -1.24 -20.12 0.90
C VAL A 77 -0.48 -21.43 1.10
N LEU A 78 0.79 -21.33 1.43
CA LEU A 78 1.61 -22.40 1.97
C LEU A 78 1.93 -22.08 3.43
N ASP A 79 1.76 -23.06 4.31
CA ASP A 79 2.18 -22.98 5.70
C ASP A 79 2.75 -24.34 6.13
N THR A 80 4.07 -24.45 6.14
CA THR A 80 4.74 -25.74 6.40
C THR A 80 4.65 -26.23 7.86
N TYR A 81 4.13 -25.39 8.77
CA TYR A 81 3.74 -25.85 10.10
C TYR A 81 2.52 -26.76 10.05
N LEU A 82 1.60 -26.47 9.14
CA LEU A 82 0.32 -27.18 9.01
C LEU A 82 0.35 -28.26 7.94
N SER A 83 0.97 -27.98 6.79
CA SER A 83 1.00 -28.85 5.63
C SER A 83 2.13 -28.46 4.66
N PRO A 84 2.79 -29.43 4.02
CA PRO A 84 3.75 -29.15 2.95
C PRO A 84 3.07 -28.76 1.63
N LEU A 85 1.74 -28.82 1.53
CA LEU A 85 0.96 -28.52 0.33
C LEU A 85 0.52 -27.06 0.30
N GLU A 86 0.47 -26.48 -0.89
CA GLU A 86 -0.14 -25.18 -1.14
C GLU A 86 -1.66 -25.32 -1.22
N TYR A 87 -2.36 -24.46 -0.47
CA TYR A 87 -3.82 -24.39 -0.48
C TYR A 87 -4.25 -23.15 -1.25
N THR A 88 -5.24 -23.31 -2.11
CA THR A 88 -5.74 -22.22 -2.95
C THR A 88 -7.25 -22.07 -2.84
N GLY A 89 -7.73 -20.85 -3.05
CA GLY A 89 -9.19 -20.62 -3.03
C GLY A 89 -9.58 -19.15 -2.97
N PRO A 90 -10.89 -18.90 -2.96
CA PRO A 90 -11.42 -17.56 -2.90
C PRO A 90 -11.15 -16.90 -1.55
N HIS A 91 -11.01 -15.56 -1.59
CA HIS A 91 -10.96 -14.75 -0.38
C HIS A 91 -11.81 -13.49 -0.50
N PHE A 92 -12.16 -12.97 0.66
CA PHE A 92 -12.76 -11.65 0.84
C PHE A 92 -11.76 -10.73 1.55
N THR A 93 -11.75 -9.45 1.16
CA THR A 93 -10.92 -8.40 1.76
C THR A 93 -11.77 -7.21 2.09
N LEU A 94 -11.61 -6.67 3.30
CA LEU A 94 -12.10 -5.36 3.71
C LEU A 94 -10.91 -4.46 3.97
N LEU A 95 -10.88 -3.29 3.32
CA LEU A 95 -9.82 -2.30 3.49
C LEU A 95 -10.42 -0.94 3.84
N HIS A 96 -9.96 -0.35 4.92
CA HIS A 96 -10.20 1.06 5.24
C HIS A 96 -8.88 1.82 5.24
N GLN A 97 -8.81 2.88 4.48
CA GLN A 97 -7.65 3.76 4.49
C GLN A 97 -8.05 5.22 4.62
N SER A 98 -7.22 5.99 5.31
CA SER A 98 -7.41 7.42 5.44
C SER A 98 -6.13 8.19 5.17
N GLU A 99 -6.29 9.35 4.56
CA GLU A 99 -5.22 10.30 4.32
C GLU A 99 -5.65 11.69 4.78
N ARG A 100 -4.77 12.38 5.49
CA ARG A 100 -4.97 13.76 5.93
C ARG A 100 -3.65 14.50 5.96
N LYS A 101 -3.69 15.84 5.84
CA LYS A 101 -2.51 16.67 6.03
C LYS A 101 -1.97 16.53 7.46
N ALA A 102 -0.67 16.33 7.62
CA ALA A 102 -0.02 16.31 8.91
C ALA A 102 -0.03 17.71 9.57
N ARG A 103 0.07 17.75 10.89
CA ARG A 103 0.18 19.01 11.63
C ARG A 103 1.55 19.69 11.47
N TRP A 104 2.55 18.96 11.02
CA TRP A 104 3.94 19.37 10.81
C TRP A 104 4.33 19.23 9.32
N GLY A 105 5.56 19.61 8.95
CA GLY A 105 6.06 19.43 7.58
C GLY A 105 5.61 20.49 6.60
N ARG A 106 5.29 21.71 7.07
CA ARG A 106 4.93 22.90 6.26
C ARG A 106 3.92 22.62 5.13
N GLY A 107 3.13 21.55 5.28
CA GLY A 107 2.08 21.18 4.33
C GLY A 107 2.46 20.12 3.29
N SER A 108 3.72 19.72 3.23
CA SER A 108 4.17 18.67 2.31
C SER A 108 4.01 17.25 2.87
N VAL A 109 3.67 17.11 4.15
CA VAL A 109 3.52 15.80 4.80
C VAL A 109 2.06 15.45 4.99
N THR A 110 1.69 14.21 4.64
CA THR A 110 0.38 13.62 4.93
C THR A 110 0.52 12.47 5.92
N THR A 111 -0.44 12.37 6.83
CA THR A 111 -0.60 11.22 7.73
C THR A 111 -1.52 10.22 7.08
N HIS A 112 -1.11 8.98 7.06
CA HIS A 112 -1.88 7.86 6.53
C HIS A 112 -2.23 6.87 7.63
N SER A 113 -3.38 6.22 7.50
CA SER A 113 -3.72 5.02 8.26
C SER A 113 -4.38 4.00 7.33
N LEU A 114 -4.14 2.73 7.61
CA LEU A 114 -4.69 1.60 6.87
C LEU A 114 -5.11 0.53 7.86
N TYR A 115 -6.30 -0.03 7.64
CA TYR A 115 -6.81 -1.21 8.34
C TYR A 115 -7.27 -2.18 7.26
N ALA A 116 -6.78 -3.41 7.32
CA ALA A 116 -7.15 -4.46 6.39
C ALA A 116 -7.56 -5.73 7.14
N ALA A 117 -8.58 -6.40 6.64
CA ALA A 117 -9.00 -7.71 7.10
C ALA A 117 -9.18 -8.63 5.89
N HIS A 118 -8.63 -9.82 5.97
CA HIS A 118 -8.71 -10.85 4.95
C HIS A 118 -9.29 -12.13 5.54
N ALA A 119 -10.15 -12.81 4.79
CA ALA A 119 -10.66 -14.12 5.12
C ALA A 119 -10.71 -14.98 3.86
N ALA A 120 -10.05 -16.14 3.86
CA ALA A 120 -9.98 -17.06 2.75
C ALA A 120 -10.46 -18.45 3.14
N TYR A 121 -11.13 -19.12 2.20
CA TYR A 121 -11.48 -20.53 2.27
C TYR A 121 -10.74 -21.27 1.16
N LEU A 122 -9.89 -22.19 1.57
CA LEU A 122 -8.87 -22.77 0.71
C LEU A 122 -9.03 -24.30 0.62
N HIS A 123 -8.66 -24.85 -0.52
CA HIS A 123 -8.65 -26.28 -0.81
C HIS A 123 -7.23 -26.75 -1.07
N SER A 124 -6.95 -27.99 -0.69
CA SER A 124 -5.70 -28.66 -1.05
C SER A 124 -5.70 -29.02 -2.55
N PRO A 125 -4.52 -29.20 -3.17
CA PRO A 125 -4.44 -29.62 -4.58
C PRO A 125 -5.08 -30.98 -4.85
N THR A 126 -5.21 -31.82 -3.83
CA THR A 126 -5.78 -33.18 -3.89
C THR A 126 -7.25 -33.21 -3.49
N ASP A 127 -7.84 -32.05 -3.15
CA ASP A 127 -9.22 -31.84 -2.69
C ASP A 127 -9.62 -32.66 -1.44
N ASP A 128 -8.63 -33.20 -0.74
CA ASP A 128 -8.80 -34.02 0.49
C ASP A 128 -8.62 -33.23 1.78
N GLY A 129 -8.40 -31.91 1.68
CA GLY A 129 -8.20 -31.01 2.80
C GLY A 129 -8.64 -29.60 2.52
N LYS A 130 -9.11 -28.92 3.58
CA LYS A 130 -9.55 -27.54 3.54
C LYS A 130 -8.78 -26.70 4.55
N ALA A 131 -8.62 -25.42 4.28
CA ALA A 131 -8.05 -24.50 5.23
C ALA A 131 -8.81 -23.17 5.27
N TRP A 132 -8.85 -22.57 6.46
CA TRP A 132 -9.31 -21.20 6.68
C TRP A 132 -8.09 -20.35 6.96
N ASP A 133 -7.86 -19.29 6.19
CA ASP A 133 -6.80 -18.30 6.46
C ASP A 133 -7.44 -16.96 6.76
N GLY A 134 -7.14 -16.40 7.93
CA GLY A 134 -7.60 -15.10 8.36
C GLY A 134 -6.44 -14.20 8.73
N GLU A 135 -6.52 -12.91 8.37
CA GLU A 135 -5.50 -11.94 8.72
C GLU A 135 -6.09 -10.56 8.90
N PHE A 136 -5.63 -9.87 9.92
CA PHE A 136 -5.91 -8.46 10.18
C PHE A 136 -4.59 -7.69 10.21
N SER A 137 -4.58 -6.47 9.67
CA SER A 137 -3.47 -5.53 9.80
C SER A 137 -3.94 -4.11 10.07
N ALA A 138 -3.17 -3.38 10.86
CA ALA A 138 -3.35 -1.97 11.15
C ALA A 138 -2.02 -1.25 10.95
N ALA A 139 -2.00 -0.23 10.09
CA ALA A 139 -0.82 0.56 9.80
C ALA A 139 -1.07 2.05 9.94
N GLY A 140 -0.03 2.77 10.38
CA GLY A 140 -0.04 4.23 10.46
C GLY A 140 1.33 4.82 10.19
N GLY A 141 1.36 5.97 9.50
CA GLY A 141 2.62 6.60 9.13
C GLY A 141 2.46 7.91 8.39
N TRP A 142 3.55 8.32 7.75
CA TRP A 142 3.63 9.61 7.07
C TRP A 142 4.29 9.46 5.71
N LEU A 143 3.76 10.21 4.73
CA LEU A 143 4.36 10.36 3.41
C LEU A 143 4.67 11.84 3.17
N TYR A 144 5.87 12.10 2.66
CA TYR A 144 6.27 13.40 2.12
C TYR A 144 5.83 13.49 0.67
N ASN A 145 5.16 14.60 0.31
CA ASN A 145 4.52 14.77 -0.98
C ASN A 145 5.23 15.83 -1.83
N TRP A 146 5.48 15.50 -3.07
CA TRP A 146 5.93 16.41 -4.13
C TRP A 146 4.84 16.56 -5.18
N GLN A 147 4.47 17.80 -5.46
CA GLN A 147 3.63 18.13 -6.61
C GLN A 147 4.57 18.33 -7.82
N VAL A 148 4.84 17.24 -8.54
CA VAL A 148 5.76 17.25 -9.69
C VAL A 148 5.17 18.02 -10.89
N HIS A 149 3.84 17.94 -11.04
CA HIS A 149 3.07 18.64 -12.08
C HIS A 149 1.64 18.88 -11.55
N PRO A 150 0.86 19.85 -12.05
CA PRO A 150 -0.52 20.07 -11.58
C PRO A 150 -1.41 18.81 -11.55
N ARG A 151 -1.12 17.83 -12.41
CA ARG A 151 -1.84 16.54 -12.46
C ARG A 151 -1.14 15.39 -11.77
N TRP A 152 0.15 15.52 -11.40
CA TRP A 152 0.95 14.43 -10.85
C TRP A 152 1.39 14.73 -9.43
N ARG A 153 1.18 13.79 -8.53
CA ARG A 153 1.69 13.79 -7.16
C ARG A 153 2.54 12.56 -6.94
N LEU A 154 3.74 12.75 -6.43
CA LEU A 154 4.60 11.71 -5.90
C LEU A 154 4.63 11.85 -4.38
N ALA A 155 4.53 10.74 -3.65
CA ALA A 155 4.72 10.73 -2.20
C ALA A 155 5.59 9.55 -1.80
N VAL A 156 6.50 9.77 -0.84
CA VAL A 156 7.42 8.76 -0.32
C VAL A 156 7.49 8.88 1.20
N GLY A 157 7.56 7.76 1.87
CA GLY A 157 7.67 7.72 3.32
C GLY A 157 7.58 6.30 3.84
N GLY A 158 6.86 6.11 4.93
CA GLY A 158 6.68 4.80 5.50
C GLY A 158 5.67 4.79 6.63
N TRP A 159 5.36 3.59 7.07
CA TRP A 159 4.45 3.31 8.17
C TRP A 159 4.91 2.15 9.04
N VAL A 160 4.42 2.16 10.25
CA VAL A 160 4.49 1.03 11.16
C VAL A 160 3.21 0.22 10.97
N GLU A 161 3.34 -1.09 10.80
CA GLU A 161 2.22 -2.01 10.66
C GLU A 161 2.27 -3.06 11.76
N VAL A 162 1.14 -3.26 12.43
CA VAL A 162 0.87 -4.42 13.29
C VAL A 162 -0.01 -5.35 12.47
N SER A 163 0.34 -6.63 12.42
CA SER A 163 -0.44 -7.66 11.75
C SER A 163 -0.67 -8.86 12.65
N GLY A 164 -1.84 -9.46 12.55
CA GLY A 164 -2.20 -10.69 13.25
C GLY A 164 -3.01 -11.58 12.32
N GLY A 165 -2.78 -12.89 12.40
CA GLY A 165 -3.50 -13.83 11.56
C GLY A 165 -3.45 -15.25 12.09
N PHE A 166 -4.28 -16.08 11.50
CA PHE A 166 -4.30 -17.52 11.80
C PHE A 166 -4.58 -18.31 10.52
N THR A 167 -4.10 -19.53 10.49
CA THR A 167 -4.50 -20.52 9.48
C THR A 167 -4.98 -21.75 10.23
N TYR A 168 -6.15 -22.26 9.88
CA TYR A 168 -6.70 -23.50 10.41
C TYR A 168 -6.81 -24.52 9.27
N ASN A 169 -6.22 -25.72 9.46
CA ASN A 169 -6.18 -26.77 8.45
C ASN A 169 -6.94 -28.00 8.96
N THR A 170 -7.99 -28.40 8.25
CA THR A 170 -8.87 -29.52 8.66
C THR A 170 -8.20 -30.88 8.55
N ARG A 171 -7.09 -31.02 7.83
CA ARG A 171 -6.38 -32.27 7.65
C ARG A 171 -5.38 -32.56 8.77
N ASN A 172 -4.90 -31.53 9.46
CA ASN A 172 -3.93 -31.68 10.53
C ASN A 172 -4.67 -31.94 11.88
N GLY A 173 -4.66 -33.20 12.34
CA GLY A 173 -5.37 -33.58 13.57
C GLY A 173 -4.63 -33.23 14.86
N ASN A 174 -3.31 -33.02 14.82
CA ASN A 174 -2.51 -32.80 16.03
C ASN A 174 -2.34 -31.28 16.32
N ASN A 175 -1.94 -30.50 15.31
CA ASN A 175 -1.80 -29.04 15.40
C ASN A 175 -2.56 -28.39 14.25
N PRO A 176 -3.89 -28.28 14.31
CA PRO A 176 -4.71 -27.82 13.16
C PRO A 176 -4.61 -26.33 12.89
N ALA A 177 -4.07 -25.54 13.82
CA ALA A 177 -4.04 -24.09 13.73
C ALA A 177 -2.64 -23.52 13.92
N GLN A 178 -2.32 -22.48 13.15
CA GLN A 178 -1.15 -21.64 13.36
C GLN A 178 -1.56 -20.18 13.50
N GLY A 179 -1.13 -19.53 14.60
CA GLY A 179 -1.28 -18.09 14.83
C GLY A 179 -0.01 -17.32 14.45
N ARG A 180 -0.20 -16.09 14.04
CA ARG A 180 0.88 -15.17 13.67
C ARG A 180 0.62 -13.79 14.25
N LEU A 181 1.67 -13.13 14.71
CA LEU A 181 1.63 -11.75 15.15
C LEU A 181 2.91 -11.07 14.69
N GLY A 182 2.81 -9.90 14.09
CA GLY A 182 3.94 -9.17 13.56
C GLY A 182 3.86 -7.68 13.81
N LEU A 183 5.03 -7.06 13.92
CA LEU A 183 5.24 -5.62 13.92
C LEU A 183 6.32 -5.31 12.90
N SER A 184 6.05 -4.41 11.97
CA SER A 184 6.99 -4.09 10.90
C SER A 184 7.05 -2.60 10.57
N LEU A 185 8.18 -2.16 10.02
CA LEU A 185 8.39 -0.87 9.40
C LEU A 185 8.44 -1.05 7.89
N ASN A 186 7.54 -0.36 7.19
CA ASN A 186 7.31 -0.53 5.77
C ASN A 186 7.51 0.81 5.03
N PRO A 187 8.61 1.02 4.29
CA PRO A 187 8.71 2.09 3.30
C PRO A 187 7.57 2.00 2.28
N SER A 188 7.14 3.16 1.83
CA SER A 188 6.01 3.33 0.91
C SER A 188 6.32 4.39 -0.14
N ILE A 189 5.92 4.11 -1.37
CA ILE A 189 5.89 5.05 -2.47
C ILE A 189 4.50 5.10 -3.08
N LEU A 190 4.01 6.31 -3.36
CA LEU A 190 2.71 6.55 -3.94
C LEU A 190 2.83 7.54 -5.10
N VAL A 191 2.24 7.16 -6.22
CA VAL A 191 2.07 8.03 -7.39
C VAL A 191 0.58 8.22 -7.63
N ALA A 192 0.13 9.47 -7.77
CA ALA A 192 -1.25 9.77 -8.09
C ALA A 192 -1.33 10.70 -9.31
N TYR A 193 -2.24 10.38 -10.21
CA TYR A 193 -2.51 11.12 -11.43
C TYR A 193 -3.96 11.57 -11.48
N ARG A 194 -4.18 12.86 -11.79
CA ARG A 194 -5.51 13.45 -11.96
C ARG A 194 -5.80 13.65 -13.44
N PHE A 195 -6.96 13.17 -13.85
CA PHE A 195 -7.41 13.28 -15.23
C PHE A 195 -8.87 13.75 -15.31
N PRO A 196 -9.25 14.43 -16.41
CA PRO A 196 -10.64 14.83 -16.62
C PRO A 196 -11.51 13.58 -16.82
N PHE A 197 -12.65 13.56 -16.17
CA PHE A 197 -13.68 12.54 -16.33
C PHE A 197 -15.04 13.24 -16.40
N PHE A 198 -15.57 13.36 -17.63
CA PHE A 198 -16.67 14.25 -17.96
C PHE A 198 -16.41 15.69 -17.46
N GLN A 199 -17.30 16.26 -16.67
CA GLN A 199 -17.16 17.63 -16.11
C GLN A 199 -16.44 17.65 -14.76
N LYS A 200 -15.86 16.55 -14.31
CA LYS A 200 -15.22 16.39 -13.01
C LYS A 200 -13.80 15.85 -13.15
N THR A 201 -13.11 15.73 -12.04
CA THR A 201 -11.75 15.19 -12.01
C THR A 201 -11.73 13.83 -11.31
N ALA A 202 -11.23 12.82 -12.01
CA ALA A 202 -10.92 11.50 -11.50
C ALA A 202 -9.46 11.43 -11.05
N THR A 203 -9.13 10.40 -10.25
CA THR A 203 -7.76 10.16 -9.76
C THR A 203 -7.41 8.70 -9.94
N ALA A 204 -6.29 8.43 -10.61
CA ALA A 204 -5.62 7.14 -10.60
C ALA A 204 -4.49 7.19 -9.57
N GLN A 205 -4.31 6.12 -8.80
CA GLN A 205 -3.30 6.02 -7.75
C GLN A 205 -2.62 4.66 -7.83
N LEU A 206 -1.29 4.67 -7.79
CA LEU A 206 -0.46 3.49 -7.64
C LEU A 206 0.34 3.64 -6.36
N GLN A 207 0.32 2.63 -5.50
CA GLN A 207 1.09 2.61 -4.27
C GLN A 207 1.78 1.27 -4.10
N ALA A 208 3.01 1.31 -3.63
CA ALA A 208 3.81 0.15 -3.30
C ALA A 208 4.38 0.30 -1.89
N ASP A 209 4.20 -0.74 -1.08
CA ASP A 209 4.73 -0.85 0.28
C ASP A 209 5.56 -2.13 0.34
N ALA A 210 6.70 -2.08 1.02
CA ALA A 210 7.54 -3.25 1.23
C ALA A 210 8.06 -3.28 2.67
N GLN A 211 8.12 -4.45 3.29
CA GLN A 211 8.69 -4.59 4.62
C GLN A 211 10.20 -4.36 4.57
N LEU A 212 10.71 -3.45 5.40
CA LEU A 212 12.13 -3.19 5.56
C LEU A 212 12.71 -3.96 6.75
N LEU A 213 12.03 -3.88 7.89
CA LEU A 213 12.42 -4.58 9.11
C LEU A 213 11.21 -4.80 10.01
N GLY A 214 11.31 -5.76 10.91
CA GLY A 214 10.25 -6.03 11.86
C GLY A 214 10.58 -7.15 12.83
N VAL A 215 9.58 -7.55 13.60
CA VAL A 215 9.58 -8.73 14.45
C VAL A 215 8.30 -9.51 14.23
N GLN A 216 8.41 -10.83 14.24
CA GLN A 216 7.27 -11.72 14.03
C GLN A 216 7.30 -12.87 15.02
N PHE A 217 6.14 -13.16 15.62
CA PHE A 217 5.89 -14.38 16.34
C PHE A 217 5.65 -15.53 15.35
N SER A 218 6.39 -16.61 15.51
CA SER A 218 6.20 -17.88 14.80
C SER A 218 6.77 -19.01 15.67
N PRO A 219 6.04 -20.10 15.90
CA PRO A 219 6.64 -21.29 16.48
C PRO A 219 7.85 -21.77 15.67
N SER A 220 8.76 -22.49 16.28
CA SER A 220 9.80 -23.19 15.56
C SER A 220 9.28 -24.55 15.04
N TYR A 221 9.98 -25.12 14.05
CA TYR A 221 9.63 -26.44 13.53
C TYR A 221 9.58 -27.49 14.67
N GLY A 222 8.47 -28.24 14.73
CA GLY A 222 8.23 -29.25 15.75
C GLY A 222 7.73 -28.72 17.09
N GLN A 223 7.68 -27.41 17.32
CA GLN A 223 7.21 -26.81 18.57
C GLN A 223 5.68 -26.64 18.55
N SER A 224 5.00 -27.21 19.55
CA SER A 224 3.55 -27.07 19.67
C SER A 224 3.13 -25.86 20.50
N TYR A 225 1.90 -25.37 20.30
CA TYR A 225 1.33 -24.30 21.12
C TYR A 225 1.18 -24.70 22.60
N TYR A 226 0.97 -25.99 22.87
CA TYR A 226 0.95 -26.51 24.25
C TYR A 226 2.31 -26.33 24.95
N GLU A 227 3.41 -26.65 24.24
CA GLU A 227 4.76 -26.45 24.80
C GLU A 227 5.05 -24.96 25.04
N ILE A 228 4.62 -24.07 24.13
CA ILE A 228 4.82 -22.63 24.27
C ILE A 228 4.04 -22.07 25.47
N PHE A 229 2.71 -22.31 25.51
CA PHE A 229 1.83 -21.61 26.44
C PHE A 229 1.60 -22.35 27.74
N SER A 230 1.70 -23.68 27.77
CA SER A 230 1.47 -24.48 28.98
C SER A 230 2.76 -24.91 29.68
N LEU A 231 3.82 -25.23 28.92
CA LEU A 231 5.10 -25.64 29.49
C LEU A 231 6.12 -24.48 29.54
N GLY A 232 5.82 -23.32 29.00
CA GLY A 232 6.68 -22.15 29.04
C GLY A 232 7.91 -22.22 28.11
N HIS A 233 7.91 -23.09 27.10
CA HIS A 233 9.01 -23.22 26.14
C HIS A 233 8.94 -22.10 25.12
N THR A 234 9.31 -20.87 25.50
CA THR A 234 9.19 -19.65 24.67
C THR A 234 10.46 -19.30 23.91
N SER A 235 11.49 -20.15 23.97
CA SER A 235 12.74 -19.88 23.23
C SER A 235 12.53 -19.97 21.71
N GLY A 236 13.02 -18.96 20.99
CA GLY A 236 13.01 -18.95 19.52
C GLY A 236 11.64 -18.75 18.87
N ILE A 237 10.63 -18.22 19.59
CA ILE A 237 9.30 -17.92 19.01
C ILE A 237 9.16 -16.50 18.46
N ILE A 238 10.09 -15.60 18.80
CA ILE A 238 10.14 -14.23 18.26
C ILE A 238 11.33 -14.12 17.32
N HIS A 239 11.05 -13.76 16.09
CA HIS A 239 12.05 -13.65 15.03
C HIS A 239 12.19 -12.23 14.56
N PHE A 240 13.43 -11.75 14.38
CA PHE A 240 13.71 -10.53 13.67
C PHE A 240 13.54 -10.74 12.16
N THR A 241 12.85 -9.83 11.49
CA THR A 241 12.47 -9.97 10.08
C THR A 241 13.05 -8.86 9.23
N LEU A 242 13.58 -9.27 8.08
CA LEU A 242 14.17 -8.45 7.02
C LEU A 242 13.66 -8.94 5.66
N PRO A 243 13.89 -8.19 4.56
CA PRO A 243 13.51 -8.65 3.22
C PRO A 243 14.10 -10.00 2.80
N GLY A 244 15.24 -10.42 3.40
CA GLY A 244 15.87 -11.70 3.11
C GLY A 244 15.16 -12.92 3.71
N ASN A 245 14.47 -12.78 4.85
CA ASN A 245 13.77 -13.87 5.52
C ASN A 245 12.24 -13.66 5.62
N CYS A 246 11.76 -12.45 5.33
CA CYS A 246 10.34 -12.10 5.35
C CYS A 246 10.02 -11.05 4.26
N PRO A 247 10.16 -11.40 2.96
CA PRO A 247 9.83 -10.50 1.87
C PRO A 247 8.31 -10.30 1.79
N THR A 248 7.85 -9.18 2.32
CA THR A 248 6.43 -8.79 2.31
C THR A 248 6.27 -7.54 1.47
N THR A 249 5.31 -7.55 0.55
CA THR A 249 5.03 -6.44 -0.36
C THR A 249 3.53 -6.30 -0.57
N ARG A 250 3.03 -5.06 -0.56
CA ARG A 250 1.67 -4.73 -0.94
C ARG A 250 1.69 -3.72 -2.08
N LEU A 251 0.97 -4.04 -3.16
CA LEU A 251 0.78 -3.17 -4.31
C LEU A 251 -0.71 -2.82 -4.42
N GLN A 252 -1.00 -1.55 -4.67
CA GLN A 252 -2.36 -1.05 -4.86
C GLN A 252 -2.41 -0.22 -6.14
N ALA A 253 -3.35 -0.54 -7.03
CA ALA A 253 -3.70 0.26 -8.19
C ALA A 253 -5.18 0.63 -8.10
N LEU A 254 -5.49 1.90 -7.83
CA LEU A 254 -6.84 2.36 -7.56
C LEU A 254 -7.22 3.48 -8.53
N VAL A 255 -8.47 3.48 -8.99
CA VAL A 255 -9.07 4.58 -9.75
C VAL A 255 -10.30 5.06 -9.00
N THR A 256 -10.32 6.36 -8.67
CA THR A 256 -11.45 7.02 -8.01
C THR A 256 -12.17 7.92 -9.00
N LEU A 257 -13.43 7.62 -9.25
CA LEU A 257 -14.30 8.29 -10.21
C LEU A 257 -15.39 9.07 -9.48
N PRO A 258 -15.64 10.34 -9.84
CA PRO A 258 -16.74 11.14 -9.32
C PRO A 258 -18.04 10.80 -10.06
N VAL A 259 -18.83 9.88 -9.53
CA VAL A 259 -20.10 9.38 -10.14
C VAL A 259 -21.27 9.73 -9.24
N TRP A 260 -22.34 10.31 -9.80
CA TRP A 260 -23.63 10.64 -9.12
C TRP A 260 -23.47 11.34 -7.76
N GLY A 261 -22.55 12.30 -7.66
CA GLY A 261 -22.31 13.05 -6.42
C GLY A 261 -21.46 12.31 -5.38
N ALA A 262 -21.14 11.05 -5.59
CA ALA A 262 -20.23 10.25 -4.79
C ALA A 262 -18.86 10.08 -5.48
N LYS A 263 -17.88 9.56 -4.77
CA LYS A 263 -16.59 9.14 -5.32
C LYS A 263 -16.51 7.63 -5.21
N LEU A 264 -16.74 6.94 -6.31
CA LEU A 264 -16.56 5.49 -6.42
C LEU A 264 -15.10 5.16 -6.63
N THR A 265 -14.57 4.18 -5.93
CA THR A 265 -13.20 3.69 -6.09
C THR A 265 -13.24 2.23 -6.50
N LEU A 266 -12.49 1.91 -7.54
CA LEU A 266 -12.29 0.55 -8.03
C LEU A 266 -10.79 0.31 -8.24
N GLY A 267 -10.36 -0.94 -8.16
CA GLY A 267 -8.96 -1.24 -8.39
C GLY A 267 -8.55 -2.67 -8.09
N TYR A 268 -7.24 -2.82 -7.93
CA TYR A 268 -6.59 -4.09 -7.73
C TYR A 268 -5.56 -3.97 -6.60
N LEU A 269 -5.53 -5.00 -5.75
CA LEU A 269 -4.55 -5.17 -4.68
C LEU A 269 -3.81 -6.49 -4.90
N ALA A 270 -2.48 -6.44 -4.82
CA ALA A 270 -1.65 -7.62 -4.63
C ALA A 270 -0.99 -7.52 -3.25
N ASP A 271 -1.30 -8.46 -2.35
CA ASP A 271 -0.69 -8.57 -1.03
C ASP A 271 0.11 -9.88 -0.99
N ILE A 272 1.43 -9.75 -1.02
CA ILE A 272 2.39 -10.85 -1.05
C ILE A 272 3.11 -10.90 0.29
N ARG A 273 2.83 -11.92 1.09
CA ARG A 273 3.48 -12.13 2.39
C ARG A 273 4.23 -13.42 2.38
N GLN A 274 5.53 -13.36 2.65
CA GLN A 274 6.39 -14.53 2.68
C GLN A 274 7.24 -14.48 3.94
N SER A 275 7.56 -15.65 4.50
CA SER A 275 8.49 -15.77 5.62
C SER A 275 9.18 -17.12 5.63
N GLN A 276 10.42 -17.13 6.12
CA GLN A 276 11.19 -18.33 6.45
C GLN A 276 11.80 -18.11 7.83
N LEU A 277 11.10 -18.61 8.86
CA LEU A 277 11.39 -18.34 10.27
C LEU A 277 11.30 -19.65 11.06
N GLY A 278 12.23 -19.87 12.00
CA GLY A 278 12.21 -21.05 12.87
C GLY A 278 12.22 -22.40 12.15
N GLY A 279 12.78 -22.49 10.94
CA GLY A 279 12.75 -23.68 10.10
C GLY A 279 11.45 -23.85 9.30
N LEU A 280 10.48 -22.95 9.46
CA LEU A 280 9.19 -22.98 8.78
C LEU A 280 9.18 -22.02 7.59
N LYS A 281 8.54 -22.44 6.51
CA LYS A 281 8.25 -21.61 5.32
C LYS A 281 6.77 -21.29 5.27
N ARG A 282 6.47 -20.04 5.00
CA ARG A 282 5.11 -19.58 4.74
C ARG A 282 5.10 -18.62 3.56
N HIS A 283 4.09 -18.73 2.72
CA HIS A 283 3.67 -17.63 1.86
C HIS A 283 2.13 -17.50 1.84
N ALA A 284 1.69 -16.29 1.60
CA ALA A 284 0.30 -15.98 1.27
C ALA A 284 0.31 -14.95 0.15
N TRP A 285 -0.15 -15.33 -1.02
CA TRP A 285 -0.26 -14.49 -2.21
C TRP A 285 -1.73 -14.21 -2.46
N ARG A 286 -2.13 -12.97 -2.32
CA ARG A 286 -3.51 -12.55 -2.45
C ARG A 286 -3.65 -11.56 -3.59
N ASN A 287 -4.49 -11.89 -4.55
CA ASN A 287 -4.82 -11.06 -5.70
C ASN A 287 -6.29 -10.68 -5.61
N THR A 288 -6.58 -9.40 -5.43
CA THR A 288 -7.90 -8.91 -5.04
C THR A 288 -8.38 -7.82 -5.97
N PHE A 289 -9.56 -7.95 -6.54
CA PHE A 289 -10.30 -6.84 -7.14
C PHE A 289 -11.11 -6.13 -6.06
N VAL A 290 -11.01 -4.82 -6.00
CA VAL A 290 -11.67 -4.01 -4.98
C VAL A 290 -12.63 -3.01 -5.60
N LEU A 291 -13.74 -2.80 -4.89
CA LEU A 291 -14.74 -1.78 -5.16
C LEU A 291 -15.10 -1.09 -3.85
N GLY A 292 -15.33 0.20 -3.88
CA GLY A 292 -15.73 0.93 -2.69
C GLY A 292 -15.97 2.39 -2.94
N TYR A 293 -15.97 3.16 -1.89
CA TYR A 293 -16.23 4.59 -1.97
C TYR A 293 -15.19 5.41 -1.21
N THR A 294 -14.99 6.63 -1.68
CA THR A 294 -14.12 7.63 -1.06
C THR A 294 -14.94 8.81 -0.58
N ARG A 295 -14.76 9.20 0.68
CA ARG A 295 -15.33 10.43 1.26
C ARG A 295 -14.24 11.44 1.58
N THR A 296 -14.51 12.69 1.25
CA THR A 296 -13.68 13.83 1.66
C THR A 296 -14.41 14.55 2.77
N LEU A 297 -13.83 14.60 3.96
CA LEU A 297 -14.40 15.24 5.15
C LEU A 297 -13.63 16.53 5.46
N LYS A 298 -14.35 17.62 5.70
CA LYS A 298 -13.80 18.84 6.30
C LYS A 298 -13.89 18.70 7.83
N ILE A 299 -12.77 18.74 8.51
CA ILE A 299 -12.72 18.77 9.97
C ILE A 299 -12.83 20.25 10.37
N LEU A 300 -14.03 20.67 10.76
CA LEU A 300 -14.25 21.96 11.39
C LEU A 300 -13.59 21.93 12.77
N ARG A 301 -12.65 22.82 13.00
CA ARG A 301 -12.07 23.11 14.32
C ARG A 301 -12.41 24.53 14.72
#